data_56abd9e0fe288df08ead1e2cc87517e5
#
_entry.id   56abd9e0fe288df08ead1e2cc87517e5
#
_cell.length_a   1.000
_cell.length_b   1.000
_cell.length_c   1.000
_cell.angle_alpha   90.00
_cell.angle_beta   90.00
_cell.angle_gamma   90.00
#
_symmetry.space_group_name_H-M   'P 1'
#
loop_
_entity.id
_entity.type
_entity.pdbx_description
1 polymer ?
#
loop_
_entity_poly.entity_id
_entity_poly.type
_entity_poly.pdbx_seq_one_letter_code
_entity_poly.pdbx_strand_id
1 'polypeptide(L)'
;MRRGPKKFLSALCVFLFCACPPAADAAKKLLPPGEGVYHSAHPDFGLRDDLVTRGRVRAFVRAAEKPIVWAYVSFHWDGGIEFPVKQCRVLNECGVVPLVGIMPWSALEQGKAEPVYTLDRIVRGYFDEQLRQCAEDVKNLGFPIMIEFGPECNGSWFPWSAAWNGRGEDVYGERGVPDGPERFRDAYRHVVDIFRACGAVDVTWVFHIASDGSPKEAWNAARWYYPGDGYVDWIGTSAYGRLRGDDPARPFVDVMKHVYPGLAALSDTKPIAVLEMGVSEADVLGDKALWIREAFSAIDGGRYPRLKAVAWWNKIYRPDGTRSTLEIDTSERVRRAYADGVAPLRSDAVFSDE
;
A
#
# COMPACT_ATOMS: atom_id res chain seq x y z
N MET A 1 -38.40 68.37 -50.17
CA MET A 1 -37.24 67.51 -49.99
C MET A 1 -36.87 67.48 -48.51
N ARG A 2 -37.25 66.38 -47.81
CA ARG A 2 -36.88 66.19 -46.39
C ARG A 2 -35.90 65.04 -46.28
N ARG A 3 -34.70 65.31 -45.82
CA ARG A 3 -33.68 64.29 -45.56
C ARG A 3 -33.90 63.65 -44.18
N GLY A 4 -34.07 62.33 -44.15
CA GLY A 4 -34.20 61.53 -42.90
C GLY A 4 -32.87 61.27 -42.25
N PRO A 5 -32.83 61.00 -40.91
CA PRO A 5 -31.57 60.79 -40.19
C PRO A 5 -30.98 59.36 -40.39
N LYS A 6 -29.65 59.29 -40.61
CA LYS A 6 -28.89 58.07 -40.67
C LYS A 6 -28.70 57.49 -39.26
N LYS A 7 -29.21 56.29 -39.04
CA LYS A 7 -28.93 55.50 -37.81
C LYS A 7 -27.56 54.90 -37.91
N PHE A 8 -26.66 55.28 -37.01
CA PHE A 8 -25.42 54.58 -36.77
C PHE A 8 -25.68 53.35 -35.90
N LEU A 9 -25.39 52.15 -36.41
CA LEU A 9 -25.36 50.90 -35.64
C LEU A 9 -23.96 50.77 -35.06
N SER A 10 -23.85 50.92 -33.71
CA SER A 10 -22.58 50.59 -32.99
C SER A 10 -22.55 49.10 -32.76
N ALA A 11 -21.63 48.40 -33.39
CA ALA A 11 -21.36 46.99 -33.11
C ALA A 11 -20.54 46.88 -31.83
N LEU A 12 -21.14 46.34 -30.77
CA LEU A 12 -20.47 46.01 -29.50
C LEU A 12 -19.77 44.65 -29.67
N CYS A 13 -18.46 44.66 -29.88
CA CYS A 13 -17.62 43.45 -29.83
C CYS A 13 -17.47 43.00 -28.36
N VAL A 14 -18.20 41.96 -27.97
CA VAL A 14 -17.98 41.27 -26.70
C VAL A 14 -16.81 40.34 -26.88
N PHE A 15 -15.65 40.71 -26.32
CA PHE A 15 -14.52 39.80 -26.17
C PHE A 15 -14.82 38.79 -25.06
N LEU A 16 -15.21 37.57 -25.43
CA LEU A 16 -15.18 36.45 -24.50
C LEU A 16 -13.72 36.11 -24.20
N PHE A 17 -13.22 36.52 -23.03
CA PHE A 17 -12.03 35.94 -22.47
C PHE A 17 -12.34 34.49 -22.06
N CYS A 18 -11.96 33.53 -22.89
CA CYS A 18 -11.80 32.15 -22.46
C CYS A 18 -10.65 32.14 -21.43
N ALA A 19 -11.00 32.19 -20.14
CA ALA A 19 -10.06 31.85 -19.10
C ALA A 19 -9.72 30.36 -19.29
N CYS A 20 -8.51 30.05 -19.78
CA CYS A 20 -7.98 28.71 -19.65
C CYS A 20 -8.02 28.34 -18.15
N PRO A 21 -8.59 27.18 -17.77
CA PRO A 21 -8.41 26.72 -16.41
C PRO A 21 -6.92 26.63 -16.13
N PRO A 22 -6.46 26.95 -14.89
CA PRO A 22 -5.08 26.76 -14.52
C PRO A 22 -4.71 25.30 -14.84
N ALA A 23 -3.54 25.08 -15.43
CA ALA A 23 -3.02 23.75 -15.65
C ALA A 23 -3.07 23.04 -14.30
N ALA A 24 -3.77 21.91 -14.22
CA ALA A 24 -3.74 21.10 -13.03
C ALA A 24 -2.28 20.70 -12.80
N ASP A 25 -1.75 20.99 -11.60
CA ASP A 25 -0.41 20.53 -11.24
C ASP A 25 -0.34 19.02 -11.51
N ALA A 26 0.78 18.59 -12.12
CA ALA A 26 0.95 17.17 -12.42
C ALA A 26 0.98 16.37 -11.11
N ALA A 27 0.37 15.19 -11.13
CA ALA A 27 0.26 14.34 -9.94
C ALA A 27 1.64 13.90 -9.44
N LYS A 28 1.95 14.19 -8.16
CA LYS A 28 3.20 13.79 -7.51
C LYS A 28 3.09 12.38 -6.97
N LYS A 29 3.61 11.40 -7.70
CA LYS A 29 3.62 9.99 -7.31
C LYS A 29 5.01 9.53 -6.94
N LEU A 30 5.13 8.65 -5.94
CA LEU A 30 6.40 8.01 -5.61
C LEU A 30 6.84 7.10 -6.76
N LEU A 31 7.93 7.46 -7.40
CA LEU A 31 8.57 6.65 -8.45
C LEU A 31 9.51 5.60 -7.84
N PRO A 32 9.80 4.51 -8.56
CA PRO A 32 10.89 3.63 -8.17
C PRO A 32 12.24 4.37 -8.27
N PRO A 33 13.25 4.01 -7.45
CA PRO A 33 14.59 4.57 -7.61
C PRO A 33 15.14 4.13 -8.98
N GLY A 34 15.87 5.01 -9.65
CA GLY A 34 16.54 4.68 -10.92
C GLY A 34 17.48 3.48 -10.76
N GLU A 35 18.26 3.49 -9.68
CA GLU A 35 19.15 2.39 -9.29
C GLU A 35 18.91 2.02 -7.82
N GLY A 36 19.11 0.74 -7.48
CA GLY A 36 18.97 0.20 -6.14
C GLY A 36 17.51 -0.05 -5.73
N VAL A 37 17.31 -0.18 -4.43
CA VAL A 37 16.05 -0.57 -3.78
C VAL A 37 15.80 0.37 -2.60
N TYR A 38 14.59 0.87 -2.42
CA TYR A 38 14.22 1.68 -1.26
C TYR A 38 14.21 0.89 0.03
N HIS A 39 14.74 1.51 1.09
CA HIS A 39 14.59 1.07 2.47
C HIS A 39 13.37 1.73 3.10
N SER A 40 12.45 0.93 3.60
CA SER A 40 11.22 1.39 4.26
C SER A 40 10.86 0.49 5.43
N ALA A 41 9.86 0.86 6.20
CA ALA A 41 9.46 0.07 7.36
C ALA A 41 8.01 0.33 7.79
N HIS A 42 7.50 -0.58 8.61
CA HIS A 42 6.45 -0.33 9.58
C HIS A 42 7.14 -0.21 10.96
N PRO A 43 7.52 0.96 11.43
CA PRO A 43 7.95 1.14 12.82
C PRO A 43 6.82 0.74 13.77
N ASP A 44 7.15 0.30 14.99
CA ASP A 44 6.09 -0.04 15.95
C ASP A 44 5.30 1.21 16.36
N PHE A 45 4.09 1.34 15.83
CA PHE A 45 3.16 2.42 16.16
C PHE A 45 2.05 1.99 17.12
N GLY A 46 2.24 0.89 17.85
CA GLY A 46 1.23 0.30 18.73
C GLY A 46 0.32 -0.69 17.99
N LEU A 47 -0.60 -1.30 18.72
CA LEU A 47 -1.48 -2.34 18.17
C LEU A 47 -2.36 -1.84 17.02
N ARG A 48 -2.83 -0.60 17.11
CA ARG A 48 -3.79 0.01 16.18
C ARG A 48 -3.17 1.11 15.31
N ASP A 49 -1.83 1.23 15.32
CA ASP A 49 -1.10 2.33 14.69
C ASP A 49 -1.57 3.74 15.12
N ASP A 50 -2.07 3.84 16.34
CA ASP A 50 -2.52 5.07 16.97
C ASP A 50 -1.39 5.89 17.62
N LEU A 51 -0.21 5.28 17.78
CA LEU A 51 0.97 5.87 18.40
C LEU A 51 2.01 6.36 17.36
N VAL A 52 1.55 6.88 16.22
CA VAL A 52 2.45 7.48 15.23
C VAL A 52 3.03 8.76 15.80
N THR A 53 4.32 8.74 16.13
CA THR A 53 5.04 9.87 16.70
C THR A 53 6.43 10.01 16.08
N ARG A 54 6.94 11.26 16.03
CA ARG A 54 8.33 11.52 15.62
C ARG A 54 9.36 10.73 16.44
N GLY A 55 9.06 10.48 17.72
CA GLY A 55 9.92 9.70 18.62
C GLY A 55 10.08 8.25 18.17
N ARG A 56 8.98 7.60 17.78
CA ARG A 56 8.99 6.20 17.29
C ARG A 56 9.68 6.07 15.93
N VAL A 57 9.41 6.97 14.98
CA VAL A 57 10.12 7.02 13.70
C VAL A 57 11.63 7.16 13.92
N ARG A 58 12.05 8.13 14.75
CA ARG A 58 13.46 8.34 15.07
C ARG A 58 14.11 7.17 15.82
N ALA A 59 13.35 6.47 16.65
CA ALA A 59 13.87 5.28 17.35
C ALA A 59 14.21 4.17 16.35
N PHE A 60 13.30 3.89 15.40
CA PHE A 60 13.57 2.93 14.33
C PHE A 60 14.77 3.35 13.46
N VAL A 61 14.80 4.60 12.99
CA VAL A 61 15.89 5.14 12.16
C VAL A 61 17.24 5.04 12.88
N ARG A 62 17.29 5.30 14.20
CA ARG A 62 18.52 5.13 14.99
C ARG A 62 18.95 3.67 15.10
N ALA A 63 17.99 2.75 15.31
CA ALA A 63 18.30 1.31 15.38
C ALA A 63 18.79 0.76 14.02
N ALA A 64 18.18 1.21 12.94
CA ALA A 64 18.52 0.85 11.57
C ALA A 64 19.78 1.57 11.04
N GLU A 65 20.23 2.63 11.71
CA GLU A 65 21.31 3.54 11.25
C GLU A 65 21.08 4.10 9.83
N LYS A 66 19.81 4.13 9.39
CA LYS A 66 19.42 4.56 8.05
C LYS A 66 18.01 5.13 8.02
N PRO A 67 17.76 6.25 7.30
CA PRO A 67 16.42 6.76 7.05
C PRO A 67 15.57 5.77 6.25
N ILE A 68 14.25 5.96 6.33
CA ILE A 68 13.24 5.19 5.59
C ILE A 68 12.52 6.10 4.59
N VAL A 69 12.14 5.54 3.43
CA VAL A 69 11.39 6.29 2.39
C VAL A 69 9.93 6.40 2.77
N TRP A 70 9.29 5.31 3.18
CA TRP A 70 7.92 5.33 3.67
C TRP A 70 7.75 4.59 4.99
N ALA A 71 6.65 4.91 5.69
CA ALA A 71 6.20 4.16 6.86
C ALA A 71 4.73 3.79 6.71
N TYR A 72 4.40 2.56 7.11
CA TYR A 72 3.06 2.02 7.05
C TYR A 72 2.19 2.49 8.21
N VAL A 73 0.92 2.81 7.92
CA VAL A 73 -0.13 3.15 8.88
C VAL A 73 -1.40 2.40 8.52
N SER A 74 -1.95 1.63 9.44
CA SER A 74 -3.23 0.96 9.25
C SER A 74 -4.39 1.97 9.36
N PHE A 75 -5.29 1.94 8.38
CA PHE A 75 -6.55 2.68 8.41
C PHE A 75 -7.71 1.70 8.59
N HIS A 76 -7.99 1.36 9.84
CA HIS A 76 -9.09 0.49 10.25
C HIS A 76 -10.43 1.21 10.21
N TRP A 77 -11.46 0.56 9.71
CA TRP A 77 -12.81 1.13 9.64
C TRP A 77 -13.71 0.76 10.84
N ASP A 78 -13.21 -0.03 11.78
CA ASP A 78 -13.99 -0.48 12.96
C ASP A 78 -14.44 0.66 13.89
N GLY A 79 -13.82 1.83 13.80
CA GLY A 79 -14.24 3.08 14.47
C GLY A 79 -14.99 4.05 13.56
N GLY A 80 -15.24 3.68 12.29
CA GLY A 80 -15.75 4.56 11.24
C GLY A 80 -14.73 4.80 10.13
N ILE A 81 -15.20 5.38 9.03
CA ILE A 81 -14.34 5.68 7.87
C ILE A 81 -13.81 7.11 8.01
N GLU A 82 -12.74 7.28 8.80
CA GLU A 82 -12.07 8.55 9.07
C GLU A 82 -10.57 8.45 8.70
N PHE A 83 -10.15 9.20 7.68
CA PHE A 83 -8.77 9.13 7.18
C PHE A 83 -7.75 9.59 8.22
N PRO A 84 -6.59 8.89 8.39
CA PRO A 84 -5.61 9.18 9.44
C PRO A 84 -4.71 10.40 9.11
N VAL A 85 -5.32 11.57 8.90
CA VAL A 85 -4.65 12.84 8.54
C VAL A 85 -3.52 13.20 9.50
N LYS A 86 -3.75 13.05 10.81
CA LYS A 86 -2.77 13.39 11.83
C LYS A 86 -1.51 12.54 11.72
N GLN A 87 -1.68 11.25 11.53
CA GLN A 87 -0.59 10.29 11.37
C GLN A 87 0.23 10.59 10.11
N CYS A 88 -0.45 10.85 8.99
CA CYS A 88 0.20 11.23 7.74
C CYS A 88 1.03 12.51 7.89
N ARG A 89 0.52 13.54 8.56
CA ARG A 89 1.26 14.79 8.82
C ARG A 89 2.50 14.56 9.67
N VAL A 90 2.42 13.74 10.71
CA VAL A 90 3.58 13.40 11.56
C VAL A 90 4.68 12.69 10.75
N LEU A 91 4.31 11.77 9.84
CA LEU A 91 5.28 11.09 8.98
C LEU A 91 5.91 12.05 7.99
N ASN A 92 5.11 12.88 7.31
CA ASN A 92 5.63 13.89 6.37
C ASN A 92 6.59 14.88 7.05
N GLU A 93 6.30 15.31 8.29
CA GLU A 93 7.20 16.15 9.09
C GLU A 93 8.52 15.47 9.48
N CYS A 94 8.57 14.13 9.39
CA CYS A 94 9.79 13.35 9.54
C CYS A 94 10.54 13.13 8.22
N GLY A 95 10.03 13.66 7.10
CA GLY A 95 10.55 13.39 5.75
C GLY A 95 10.24 11.98 5.25
N VAL A 96 9.18 11.37 5.77
CA VAL A 96 8.78 9.98 5.46
C VAL A 96 7.43 10.01 4.75
N VAL A 97 7.33 9.32 3.62
CA VAL A 97 6.07 9.18 2.86
C VAL A 97 5.11 8.27 3.65
N PRO A 98 3.88 8.69 3.93
CA PRO A 98 2.89 7.78 4.51
C PRO A 98 2.47 6.70 3.51
N LEU A 99 2.49 5.43 3.90
CA LEU A 99 1.77 4.35 3.22
C LEU A 99 0.58 3.96 4.08
N VAL A 100 -0.63 4.27 3.61
CA VAL A 100 -1.87 4.04 4.34
C VAL A 100 -2.57 2.79 3.81
N GLY A 101 -2.71 1.78 4.66
CA GLY A 101 -3.46 0.56 4.35
C GLY A 101 -4.92 0.70 4.73
N ILE A 102 -5.81 0.82 3.75
CA ILE A 102 -7.26 0.81 3.96
C ILE A 102 -7.72 -0.60 4.30
N MET A 103 -8.23 -0.76 5.52
CA MET A 103 -8.70 -2.04 6.07
C MET A 103 -10.20 -1.98 6.33
N PRO A 104 -11.04 -2.43 5.35
CA PRO A 104 -12.49 -2.37 5.46
C PRO A 104 -13.04 -3.52 6.31
N TRP A 105 -12.97 -3.40 7.63
CA TRP A 105 -13.55 -4.32 8.60
C TRP A 105 -14.23 -3.58 9.76
N SER A 106 -15.33 -4.15 10.24
CA SER A 106 -16.11 -3.62 11.35
C SER A 106 -15.65 -4.09 12.73
N ALA A 107 -14.78 -5.09 12.76
CA ALA A 107 -14.12 -5.61 13.95
C ALA A 107 -12.74 -6.17 13.57
N LEU A 108 -11.75 -6.02 14.45
CA LEU A 108 -10.38 -6.50 14.24
C LEU A 108 -10.30 -8.04 14.45
N GLU A 109 -11.12 -8.79 13.70
CA GLU A 109 -11.21 -10.23 13.80
C GLU A 109 -10.87 -10.88 12.47
N GLN A 110 -9.93 -11.82 12.52
CA GLN A 110 -9.48 -12.56 11.34
C GLN A 110 -10.29 -13.85 11.12
N GLY A 111 -10.21 -14.39 9.89
CA GLY A 111 -10.74 -15.71 9.55
C GLY A 111 -12.25 -15.77 9.40
N LYS A 112 -12.94 -14.64 9.16
CA LYS A 112 -14.39 -14.59 8.95
C LYS A 112 -14.80 -13.52 7.94
N ALA A 113 -16.04 -13.62 7.46
CA ALA A 113 -16.64 -12.65 6.56
C ALA A 113 -16.94 -11.32 7.27
N GLU A 114 -16.87 -10.23 6.52
CA GLU A 114 -17.21 -8.86 6.96
C GLU A 114 -18.73 -8.65 6.87
N PRO A 115 -19.39 -8.25 7.96
CA PRO A 115 -20.86 -8.07 7.94
C PRO A 115 -21.30 -6.65 7.53
N VAL A 116 -20.44 -5.63 7.65
CA VAL A 116 -20.79 -4.23 7.44
C VAL A 116 -20.14 -3.67 6.17
N TYR A 117 -18.82 -3.70 6.08
CA TYR A 117 -18.02 -3.12 4.99
C TYR A 117 -17.72 -4.14 3.89
N THR A 118 -18.74 -4.89 3.46
CA THR A 118 -18.58 -5.93 2.41
C THR A 118 -18.12 -5.30 1.09
N LEU A 119 -17.35 -6.04 0.30
CA LEU A 119 -16.91 -5.59 -1.03
C LEU A 119 -18.10 -5.21 -1.93
N ASP A 120 -19.18 -6.00 -1.89
CA ASP A 120 -20.42 -5.74 -2.64
C ASP A 120 -21.05 -4.37 -2.26
N ARG A 121 -21.09 -4.02 -0.96
CA ARG A 121 -21.61 -2.73 -0.53
C ARG A 121 -20.69 -1.58 -0.91
N ILE A 122 -19.36 -1.79 -0.90
CA ILE A 122 -18.40 -0.80 -1.38
C ILE A 122 -18.66 -0.52 -2.87
N VAL A 123 -18.70 -1.56 -3.71
CA VAL A 123 -18.96 -1.44 -5.15
C VAL A 123 -20.30 -0.75 -5.45
N ARG A 124 -21.33 -1.00 -4.63
CA ARG A 124 -22.64 -0.34 -4.77
C ARG A 124 -22.72 1.09 -4.23
N GLY A 125 -21.61 1.63 -3.73
CA GLY A 125 -21.52 3.02 -3.30
C GLY A 125 -22.13 3.34 -1.92
N TYR A 126 -22.36 2.33 -1.07
CA TYR A 126 -22.92 2.57 0.28
C TYR A 126 -22.04 3.44 1.16
N PHE A 127 -20.76 3.55 0.85
CA PHE A 127 -19.77 4.30 1.63
C PHE A 127 -19.15 5.47 0.83
N ASP A 128 -19.74 5.84 -0.30
CA ASP A 128 -19.19 6.85 -1.22
C ASP A 128 -19.02 8.22 -0.58
N GLU A 129 -19.93 8.61 0.31
CA GLU A 129 -19.85 9.91 0.98
C GLU A 129 -18.62 9.97 1.89
N GLN A 130 -18.39 8.92 2.70
CA GLN A 130 -17.23 8.83 3.59
C GLN A 130 -15.93 8.69 2.78
N LEU A 131 -15.94 7.94 1.68
CA LEU A 131 -14.78 7.80 0.79
C LEU A 131 -14.43 9.11 0.10
N ARG A 132 -15.45 9.92 -0.31
CA ARG A 132 -15.21 11.27 -0.82
C ARG A 132 -14.61 12.18 0.24
N GLN A 133 -15.09 12.10 1.48
CA GLN A 133 -14.47 12.85 2.58
C GLN A 133 -13.01 12.44 2.78
N CYS A 134 -12.69 11.15 2.77
CA CYS A 134 -11.30 10.67 2.83
C CYS A 134 -10.46 11.21 1.66
N ALA A 135 -11.02 11.25 0.45
CA ALA A 135 -10.33 11.80 -0.73
C ALA A 135 -10.06 13.30 -0.59
N GLU A 136 -11.02 14.08 -0.08
CA GLU A 136 -10.82 15.51 0.21
C GLU A 136 -9.76 15.71 1.32
N ASP A 137 -9.78 14.88 2.36
CA ASP A 137 -8.75 14.91 3.42
C ASP A 137 -7.35 14.67 2.84
N VAL A 138 -7.21 13.67 1.95
CA VAL A 138 -5.95 13.36 1.25
C VAL A 138 -5.50 14.53 0.38
N LYS A 139 -6.39 15.06 -0.45
CA LYS A 139 -6.11 16.24 -1.27
C LYS A 139 -5.61 17.42 -0.43
N ASN A 140 -6.22 17.64 0.74
CA ASN A 140 -5.88 18.72 1.66
C ASN A 140 -4.60 18.46 2.49
N LEU A 141 -3.96 17.29 2.37
CA LEU A 141 -2.63 17.06 2.92
C LEU A 141 -1.60 17.96 2.25
N GLY A 142 -1.66 18.14 0.92
CA GLY A 142 -0.74 18.96 0.14
C GLY A 142 0.65 18.34 -0.04
N PHE A 143 0.78 17.02 0.15
CA PHE A 143 2.00 16.25 -0.08
C PHE A 143 1.66 14.83 -0.54
N PRO A 144 2.56 14.16 -1.28
CA PRO A 144 2.33 12.82 -1.80
C PRO A 144 2.20 11.76 -0.71
N ILE A 145 1.30 10.80 -0.91
CA ILE A 145 1.14 9.62 -0.07
C ILE A 145 1.03 8.36 -0.92
N MET A 146 1.18 7.22 -0.28
CA MET A 146 0.85 5.91 -0.85
C MET A 146 -0.42 5.37 -0.18
N ILE A 147 -1.26 4.68 -0.96
CA ILE A 147 -2.45 3.99 -0.42
C ILE A 147 -2.51 2.57 -0.99
N GLU A 148 -2.78 1.60 -0.14
CA GLU A 148 -3.24 0.27 -0.54
C GLU A 148 -4.66 0.02 -0.02
N PHE A 149 -5.46 -0.71 -0.78
CA PHE A 149 -6.80 -1.13 -0.38
C PHE A 149 -6.81 -2.64 -0.16
N GLY A 150 -7.19 -3.06 1.03
CA GLY A 150 -7.33 -4.47 1.37
C GLY A 150 -6.02 -5.26 1.21
N PRO A 151 -4.99 -5.01 2.05
CA PRO A 151 -3.71 -5.72 1.96
C PRO A 151 -3.90 -7.24 2.00
N GLU A 152 -2.98 -7.96 1.36
CA GLU A 152 -2.98 -9.44 1.32
C GLU A 152 -4.33 -10.06 0.89
N CYS A 153 -4.95 -9.49 -0.14
CA CYS A 153 -6.31 -9.80 -0.57
C CYS A 153 -6.57 -11.29 -0.91
N ASN A 154 -5.54 -12.06 -1.21
CA ASN A 154 -5.59 -13.50 -1.47
C ASN A 154 -5.40 -14.36 -0.21
N GLY A 155 -5.34 -13.74 0.99
CA GLY A 155 -5.21 -14.41 2.28
C GLY A 155 -6.54 -14.52 3.04
N SER A 156 -6.96 -15.72 3.39
CA SER A 156 -8.26 -15.98 4.06
C SER A 156 -8.35 -15.45 5.49
N TRP A 157 -7.29 -14.89 6.04
CA TRP A 157 -7.28 -14.24 7.35
C TRP A 157 -7.99 -12.88 7.37
N PHE A 158 -8.04 -12.16 6.24
CA PHE A 158 -8.76 -10.91 6.16
C PHE A 158 -10.15 -11.02 5.55
N PRO A 159 -11.14 -10.23 6.04
CA PRO A 159 -12.53 -10.34 5.58
C PRO A 159 -12.76 -9.83 4.15
N TRP A 160 -11.89 -9.01 3.60
CA TRP A 160 -11.92 -8.59 2.18
C TRP A 160 -11.34 -9.63 1.22
N SER A 161 -10.81 -10.74 1.74
CA SER A 161 -10.34 -11.84 0.89
C SER A 161 -11.48 -12.45 0.06
N ALA A 162 -11.15 -12.88 -1.15
CA ALA A 162 -12.07 -13.62 -2.00
C ALA A 162 -12.65 -14.86 -1.34
N ALA A 163 -11.95 -15.47 -0.38
CA ALA A 163 -12.44 -16.62 0.39
C ALA A 163 -13.78 -16.35 1.11
N TRP A 164 -14.08 -15.10 1.40
CA TRP A 164 -15.30 -14.64 2.07
C TRP A 164 -16.28 -13.91 1.15
N ASN A 165 -15.90 -13.63 -0.11
CA ASN A 165 -16.62 -12.76 -1.02
C ASN A 165 -17.02 -13.43 -2.34
N GLY A 166 -17.32 -14.74 -2.33
CA GLY A 166 -17.77 -15.48 -3.51
C GLY A 166 -16.78 -16.50 -4.03
N ARG A 167 -15.56 -16.55 -3.50
CA ARG A 167 -14.56 -17.59 -3.87
C ARG A 167 -14.37 -17.71 -5.38
N GLY A 168 -14.42 -18.95 -5.91
CA GLY A 168 -14.33 -19.28 -7.32
C GLY A 168 -15.69 -19.47 -8.00
N GLU A 169 -16.78 -18.93 -7.44
CA GLU A 169 -18.08 -18.91 -8.10
C GLU A 169 -18.02 -18.09 -9.40
N ASP A 170 -19.00 -18.27 -10.30
CA ASP A 170 -19.09 -17.59 -11.61
C ASP A 170 -20.53 -17.08 -11.81
N VAL A 171 -21.00 -16.20 -10.90
CA VAL A 171 -22.34 -15.63 -10.91
C VAL A 171 -22.33 -14.09 -10.80
N TYR A 172 -21.18 -13.49 -10.50
CA TYR A 172 -20.98 -12.05 -10.42
C TYR A 172 -20.15 -11.56 -11.62
N GLY A 173 -20.46 -10.39 -12.15
CA GLY A 173 -19.61 -9.69 -13.11
C GLY A 173 -19.39 -10.44 -14.42
N GLU A 174 -18.13 -10.65 -14.79
CA GLU A 174 -17.71 -11.20 -16.08
C GLU A 174 -17.66 -12.74 -16.05
N ARG A 175 -18.35 -13.36 -17.01
CA ARG A 175 -18.38 -14.82 -17.10
C ARG A 175 -16.97 -15.43 -17.28
N GLY A 176 -16.68 -16.45 -16.48
CA GLY A 176 -15.38 -17.13 -16.46
C GLY A 176 -14.34 -16.46 -15.57
N VAL A 177 -14.69 -15.37 -14.89
CA VAL A 177 -13.87 -14.73 -13.87
C VAL A 177 -14.36 -15.13 -12.48
N PRO A 178 -13.47 -15.57 -11.56
CA PRO A 178 -13.88 -15.95 -10.22
C PRO A 178 -14.47 -14.77 -9.43
N ASP A 179 -15.66 -14.94 -8.89
CA ASP A 179 -16.46 -13.90 -8.21
C ASP A 179 -15.72 -13.15 -7.10
N GLY A 180 -15.04 -13.88 -6.22
CA GLY A 180 -14.42 -13.29 -5.06
C GLY A 180 -13.27 -12.33 -5.41
N PRO A 181 -12.31 -12.75 -6.25
CA PRO A 181 -11.28 -11.85 -6.76
C PRO A 181 -11.85 -10.70 -7.57
N GLU A 182 -12.90 -10.94 -8.39
CA GLU A 182 -13.50 -9.89 -9.20
C GLU A 182 -14.16 -8.81 -8.34
N ARG A 183 -14.92 -9.19 -7.30
CA ARG A 183 -15.49 -8.23 -6.32
C ARG A 183 -14.41 -7.39 -5.64
N PHE A 184 -13.27 -8.00 -5.28
CA PHE A 184 -12.15 -7.25 -4.73
C PHE A 184 -11.59 -6.26 -5.75
N ARG A 185 -11.34 -6.70 -6.97
CA ARG A 185 -10.85 -5.86 -8.07
C ARG A 185 -11.78 -4.66 -8.31
N ASP A 186 -13.07 -4.90 -8.34
CA ASP A 186 -14.07 -3.85 -8.59
C ASP A 186 -14.16 -2.88 -7.40
N ALA A 187 -14.08 -3.36 -6.15
CA ALA A 187 -14.04 -2.51 -4.97
C ALA A 187 -12.77 -1.63 -4.94
N TYR A 188 -11.61 -2.21 -5.29
CA TYR A 188 -10.35 -1.48 -5.42
C TYR A 188 -10.49 -0.34 -6.44
N ARG A 189 -10.98 -0.66 -7.66
CA ARG A 189 -11.21 0.32 -8.72
C ARG A 189 -12.18 1.42 -8.30
N HIS A 190 -13.27 1.06 -7.66
CA HIS A 190 -14.29 1.99 -7.17
C HIS A 190 -13.70 3.02 -6.18
N VAL A 191 -12.91 2.57 -5.22
CA VAL A 191 -12.20 3.47 -4.29
C VAL A 191 -11.24 4.40 -5.03
N VAL A 192 -10.41 3.88 -5.94
CA VAL A 192 -9.49 4.71 -6.74
C VAL A 192 -10.24 5.75 -7.56
N ASP A 193 -11.35 5.38 -8.20
CA ASP A 193 -12.13 6.29 -9.03
C ASP A 193 -12.77 7.42 -8.22
N ILE A 194 -13.21 7.15 -6.99
CA ILE A 194 -13.70 8.20 -6.08
C ILE A 194 -12.59 9.18 -5.74
N PHE A 195 -11.40 8.70 -5.36
CA PHE A 195 -10.27 9.58 -5.03
C PHE A 195 -9.87 10.46 -6.22
N ARG A 196 -9.80 9.88 -7.42
CA ARG A 196 -9.51 10.62 -8.66
C ARG A 196 -10.58 11.66 -8.98
N ALA A 197 -11.85 11.29 -8.86
CA ALA A 197 -12.97 12.20 -9.10
C ALA A 197 -12.99 13.40 -8.14
N CYS A 198 -12.51 13.23 -6.91
CA CYS A 198 -12.33 14.32 -5.94
C CYS A 198 -11.06 15.14 -6.17
N GLY A 199 -10.19 14.74 -7.11
CA GLY A 199 -8.92 15.43 -7.39
C GLY A 199 -7.80 15.11 -6.40
N ALA A 200 -7.88 14.00 -5.66
CA ALA A 200 -6.79 13.46 -4.84
C ALA A 200 -5.79 12.72 -5.73
N VAL A 201 -5.04 13.46 -6.53
CA VAL A 201 -4.17 12.91 -7.59
C VAL A 201 -2.77 12.50 -7.09
N ASP A 202 -2.30 13.06 -5.98
CA ASP A 202 -0.99 12.80 -5.38
C ASP A 202 -0.94 11.50 -4.57
N VAL A 203 -1.73 10.50 -5.01
CA VAL A 203 -1.79 9.18 -4.40
C VAL A 203 -1.07 8.17 -5.28
N THR A 204 -0.05 7.52 -4.72
CA THR A 204 0.60 6.35 -5.31
C THR A 204 -0.16 5.09 -4.86
N TRP A 205 -0.85 4.44 -5.79
CA TRP A 205 -1.69 3.27 -5.50
C TRP A 205 -0.89 1.97 -5.49
N VAL A 206 -1.08 1.18 -4.44
CA VAL A 206 -0.34 -0.07 -4.21
C VAL A 206 -1.31 -1.25 -4.22
N PHE A 207 -1.00 -2.27 -5.01
CA PHE A 207 -1.69 -3.56 -5.00
C PHE A 207 -0.87 -4.57 -4.21
N HIS A 208 -1.45 -5.19 -3.18
CA HIS A 208 -0.75 -6.02 -2.22
C HIS A 208 -1.34 -7.43 -2.11
N ILE A 209 -0.53 -8.46 -2.37
CA ILE A 209 -0.89 -9.86 -2.16
C ILE A 209 0.00 -10.52 -1.11
N ALA A 210 -0.53 -11.50 -0.40
CA ALA A 210 0.30 -12.41 0.41
C ALA A 210 1.15 -13.31 -0.49
N SER A 211 2.37 -13.63 -0.06
CA SER A 211 3.26 -14.55 -0.80
C SER A 211 2.71 -15.98 -0.92
N ASP A 212 1.93 -16.39 0.06
CA ASP A 212 1.19 -17.65 0.05
C ASP A 212 -0.30 -17.35 0.13
N GLY A 213 -1.01 -17.47 -0.98
CA GLY A 213 -2.46 -17.34 -0.99
C GLY A 213 -3.13 -18.45 -0.17
N SER A 214 -4.24 -18.12 0.49
CA SER A 214 -5.07 -19.07 1.23
C SER A 214 -6.55 -18.83 0.89
N PRO A 215 -7.28 -19.87 0.43
CA PRO A 215 -6.84 -21.24 0.13
C PRO A 215 -5.94 -21.33 -1.10
N LYS A 216 -5.18 -22.43 -1.24
CA LYS A 216 -4.32 -22.72 -2.41
C LYS A 216 -5.13 -23.27 -3.57
N GLU A 217 -6.01 -22.44 -4.12
CA GLU A 217 -6.93 -22.75 -5.20
C GLU A 217 -6.63 -21.93 -6.45
N ALA A 218 -6.90 -22.45 -7.64
CA ALA A 218 -6.61 -21.76 -8.89
C ALA A 218 -7.35 -20.41 -9.03
N TRP A 219 -8.55 -20.30 -8.49
CA TRP A 219 -9.33 -19.07 -8.47
C TRP A 219 -8.72 -18.00 -7.53
N ASN A 220 -7.87 -18.38 -6.57
CA ASN A 220 -7.23 -17.47 -5.63
C ASN A 220 -5.87 -16.93 -6.13
N ALA A 221 -5.56 -17.08 -7.40
CA ALA A 221 -4.32 -16.59 -7.98
C ALA A 221 -4.34 -15.06 -8.15
N ALA A 222 -3.20 -14.40 -7.87
CA ALA A 222 -3.04 -12.95 -7.89
C ALA A 222 -3.58 -12.25 -9.14
N ARG A 223 -3.45 -12.90 -10.32
CA ARG A 223 -3.92 -12.35 -11.60
C ARG A 223 -5.41 -12.00 -11.64
N TRP A 224 -6.22 -12.71 -10.87
CA TRP A 224 -7.67 -12.48 -10.83
C TRP A 224 -8.05 -11.24 -10.02
N TYR A 225 -7.22 -10.87 -9.04
CA TYR A 225 -7.41 -9.70 -8.18
C TYR A 225 -6.84 -8.41 -8.78
N TYR A 226 -5.91 -8.53 -9.73
CA TYR A 226 -5.15 -7.39 -10.22
C TYR A 226 -6.05 -6.33 -10.87
N PRO A 227 -6.08 -5.09 -10.35
CA PRO A 227 -6.97 -4.05 -10.87
C PRO A 227 -6.60 -3.54 -12.26
N GLY A 228 -5.38 -3.83 -12.72
CA GLY A 228 -4.82 -3.36 -13.99
C GLY A 228 -3.90 -2.15 -13.82
N ASP A 229 -2.99 -1.97 -14.77
CA ASP A 229 -1.94 -0.94 -14.76
C ASP A 229 -2.47 0.49 -14.65
N GLY A 230 -3.70 0.74 -15.11
CA GLY A 230 -4.36 2.03 -14.98
C GLY A 230 -4.76 2.40 -13.56
N TYR A 231 -4.82 1.42 -12.65
CA TYR A 231 -5.24 1.61 -11.26
C TYR A 231 -4.12 1.43 -10.24
N VAL A 232 -3.01 0.82 -10.64
CA VAL A 232 -1.90 0.45 -9.76
C VAL A 232 -0.63 1.16 -10.19
N ASP A 233 0.10 1.72 -9.23
CA ASP A 233 1.42 2.31 -9.45
C ASP A 233 2.55 1.36 -8.98
N TRP A 234 2.32 0.58 -7.91
CA TRP A 234 3.24 -0.41 -7.37
C TRP A 234 2.56 -1.75 -7.09
N ILE A 235 3.24 -2.84 -7.40
CA ILE A 235 2.79 -4.20 -7.07
C ILE A 235 3.59 -4.67 -5.87
N GLY A 236 2.91 -5.23 -4.85
CA GLY A 236 3.55 -5.62 -3.61
C GLY A 236 3.18 -6.99 -3.08
N THR A 237 4.00 -7.47 -2.16
CA THR A 237 3.80 -8.72 -1.43
C THR A 237 4.37 -8.65 -0.03
N SER A 238 3.90 -9.55 0.86
CA SER A 238 4.53 -9.85 2.13
C SER A 238 5.53 -11.00 1.97
N ALA A 239 6.70 -10.90 2.59
CA ALA A 239 7.73 -11.93 2.56
C ALA A 239 8.27 -12.21 3.97
N TYR A 240 7.49 -12.97 4.72
CA TYR A 240 7.88 -13.35 6.09
C TYR A 240 8.69 -14.64 6.13
N GLY A 241 9.69 -14.65 7.01
CA GLY A 241 10.32 -15.87 7.51
C GLY A 241 9.40 -16.57 8.50
N ARG A 242 10.00 -17.44 9.35
CA ARG A 242 9.26 -18.10 10.41
C ARG A 242 8.77 -17.08 11.44
N LEU A 243 7.47 -17.08 11.73
CA LEU A 243 6.84 -16.19 12.70
C LEU A 243 6.51 -16.87 14.03
N ARG A 244 6.25 -18.20 14.01
CA ARG A 244 5.88 -19.01 15.19
C ARG A 244 6.76 -20.26 15.26
N GLY A 245 6.81 -20.90 16.44
CA GLY A 245 7.65 -22.06 16.69
C GLY A 245 7.34 -23.28 15.84
N ASP A 246 6.09 -23.43 15.43
CA ASP A 246 5.56 -24.50 14.58
C ASP A 246 5.61 -24.20 13.08
N ASP A 247 5.90 -22.94 12.69
CA ASP A 247 6.05 -22.58 11.28
C ASP A 247 7.29 -23.28 10.67
N PRO A 248 7.23 -23.69 9.39
CA PRO A 248 8.39 -24.22 8.69
C PRO A 248 9.46 -23.14 8.51
N ALA A 249 10.71 -23.55 8.35
CA ALA A 249 11.77 -22.62 7.95
C ALA A 249 11.44 -22.00 6.58
N ARG A 250 11.55 -20.66 6.49
CA ARG A 250 11.22 -19.90 5.28
C ARG A 250 12.33 -18.87 4.98
N PRO A 251 13.43 -19.28 4.33
CA PRO A 251 14.40 -18.34 3.81
C PRO A 251 13.76 -17.32 2.88
N PHE A 252 14.17 -16.06 2.96
CA PHE A 252 13.64 -15.00 2.10
C PHE A 252 13.69 -15.35 0.61
N VAL A 253 14.80 -15.96 0.20
CA VAL A 253 15.01 -16.36 -1.20
C VAL A 253 14.01 -17.42 -1.69
N ASP A 254 13.55 -18.30 -0.81
CA ASP A 254 12.56 -19.32 -1.15
C ASP A 254 11.16 -18.71 -1.25
N VAL A 255 10.81 -17.78 -0.35
CA VAL A 255 9.57 -17.00 -0.44
C VAL A 255 9.53 -16.25 -1.77
N MET A 256 10.56 -15.49 -2.08
CA MET A 256 10.63 -14.69 -3.31
C MET A 256 10.69 -15.55 -4.57
N LYS A 257 11.36 -16.68 -4.55
CA LYS A 257 11.37 -17.64 -5.66
C LYS A 257 9.96 -18.12 -5.99
N HIS A 258 9.11 -18.26 -4.98
CA HIS A 258 7.72 -18.67 -5.15
C HIS A 258 6.83 -17.54 -5.69
N VAL A 259 6.89 -16.34 -5.08
CA VAL A 259 5.93 -15.26 -5.37
C VAL A 259 6.36 -14.33 -6.50
N TYR A 260 7.66 -14.03 -6.63
CA TYR A 260 8.17 -13.02 -7.57
C TYR A 260 7.78 -13.24 -9.04
N PRO A 261 7.84 -14.48 -9.59
CA PRO A 261 7.40 -14.71 -10.98
C PRO A 261 5.94 -14.34 -11.22
N GLY A 262 5.07 -14.63 -10.25
CA GLY A 262 3.65 -14.27 -10.29
C GLY A 262 3.42 -12.77 -10.26
N LEU A 263 4.15 -12.03 -9.42
CA LEU A 263 4.10 -10.57 -9.37
C LEU A 263 4.59 -9.94 -10.69
N ALA A 264 5.71 -10.43 -11.19
CA ALA A 264 6.30 -9.94 -12.44
C ALA A 264 5.39 -10.17 -13.66
N ALA A 265 4.54 -11.20 -13.62
CA ALA A 265 3.59 -11.52 -14.69
C ALA A 265 2.31 -10.66 -14.66
N LEU A 266 2.06 -9.88 -13.59
CA LEU A 266 0.88 -9.01 -13.50
C LEU A 266 0.98 -7.77 -14.39
N SER A 267 2.19 -7.27 -14.61
CA SER A 267 2.47 -6.08 -15.42
C SER A 267 3.90 -6.14 -15.92
N ASP A 268 4.17 -5.63 -17.11
CA ASP A 268 5.53 -5.55 -17.66
C ASP A 268 6.33 -4.35 -17.14
N THR A 269 5.66 -3.34 -16.58
CA THR A 269 6.27 -2.03 -16.27
C THR A 269 6.25 -1.65 -14.80
N LYS A 270 5.26 -2.12 -14.03
CA LYS A 270 5.10 -1.67 -12.64
C LYS A 270 6.23 -2.16 -11.74
N PRO A 271 6.79 -1.29 -10.88
CA PRO A 271 7.78 -1.69 -9.88
C PRO A 271 7.18 -2.65 -8.86
N ILE A 272 8.03 -3.54 -8.33
CA ILE A 272 7.65 -4.50 -7.31
C ILE A 272 8.23 -4.07 -5.96
N ALA A 273 7.45 -4.22 -4.89
CA ALA A 273 7.87 -3.99 -3.52
C ALA A 273 7.63 -5.21 -2.64
N VAL A 274 8.51 -5.46 -1.70
CA VAL A 274 8.19 -6.25 -0.51
C VAL A 274 7.67 -5.27 0.54
N LEU A 275 6.34 -5.20 0.68
CA LEU A 275 5.66 -4.23 1.54
C LEU A 275 5.75 -4.61 3.02
N GLU A 276 5.88 -5.90 3.28
CA GLU A 276 6.06 -6.43 4.62
C GLU A 276 7.11 -7.54 4.61
N MET A 277 8.14 -7.41 5.43
CA MET A 277 9.08 -8.49 5.66
C MET A 277 9.51 -8.55 7.12
N GLY A 278 9.86 -9.73 7.55
CA GLY A 278 10.36 -9.95 8.91
C GLY A 278 10.50 -11.42 9.24
N VAL A 279 11.17 -11.69 10.35
CA VAL A 279 11.34 -13.02 10.93
C VAL A 279 11.40 -12.90 12.44
N SER A 280 10.71 -13.77 13.16
CA SER A 280 10.77 -13.81 14.62
C SER A 280 12.09 -14.40 15.09
N GLU A 281 12.58 -13.90 16.24
CA GLU A 281 13.70 -14.46 16.97
C GLU A 281 13.17 -15.36 18.08
N ALA A 282 13.57 -16.63 18.06
CA ALA A 282 13.42 -17.55 19.17
C ALA A 282 14.47 -18.65 19.01
N ASP A 283 14.95 -19.19 20.12
CA ASP A 283 16.02 -20.20 20.14
C ASP A 283 15.73 -21.41 19.25
N VAL A 284 14.45 -21.76 19.12
CA VAL A 284 13.99 -22.89 18.29
C VAL A 284 13.67 -22.51 16.83
N LEU A 285 13.65 -21.21 16.48
CA LEU A 285 13.21 -20.73 15.19
C LEU A 285 14.34 -20.47 14.18
N GLY A 286 15.58 -20.58 14.60
CA GLY A 286 16.76 -20.32 13.78
C GLY A 286 17.36 -18.93 13.98
N ASP A 287 18.41 -18.65 13.24
CA ASP A 287 19.22 -17.43 13.36
C ASP A 287 18.58 -16.26 12.59
N LYS A 288 17.89 -15.36 13.29
CA LYS A 288 17.30 -14.15 12.73
C LYS A 288 18.34 -13.26 12.04
N ALA A 289 19.52 -13.09 12.63
CA ALA A 289 20.57 -12.27 12.03
C ALA A 289 21.11 -12.88 10.74
N LEU A 290 21.15 -14.22 10.63
CA LEU A 290 21.52 -14.91 9.39
C LEU A 290 20.44 -14.69 8.32
N TRP A 291 19.18 -14.88 8.68
CA TRP A 291 18.04 -14.64 7.75
C TRP A 291 18.08 -13.21 7.18
N ILE A 292 18.32 -12.20 8.04
CA ILE A 292 18.46 -10.80 7.65
C ILE A 292 19.60 -10.62 6.65
N ARG A 293 20.79 -11.14 6.94
CA ARG A 293 21.95 -11.03 6.04
C ARG A 293 21.69 -11.67 4.68
N GLU A 294 21.10 -12.87 4.66
CA GLU A 294 20.79 -13.58 3.41
C GLU A 294 19.73 -12.85 2.60
N ALA A 295 18.70 -12.30 3.25
CA ALA A 295 17.65 -11.52 2.60
C ALA A 295 18.23 -10.27 1.92
N PHE A 296 18.97 -9.44 2.65
CA PHE A 296 19.54 -8.22 2.09
C PHE A 296 20.66 -8.49 1.07
N SER A 297 21.43 -9.55 1.22
CA SER A 297 22.39 -9.97 0.19
C SER A 297 21.70 -10.35 -1.13
N ALA A 298 20.54 -11.01 -1.07
CA ALA A 298 19.80 -11.36 -2.26
C ALA A 298 19.12 -10.13 -2.91
N ILE A 299 18.74 -9.14 -2.10
CA ILE A 299 18.14 -7.88 -2.55
C ILE A 299 19.19 -7.00 -3.24
N ASP A 300 20.31 -6.75 -2.58
CA ASP A 300 21.40 -5.91 -3.09
C ASP A 300 22.10 -6.55 -4.29
N GLY A 301 22.22 -7.88 -4.31
CA GLY A 301 22.75 -8.64 -5.43
C GLY A 301 21.93 -8.61 -6.72
N GLY A 302 20.83 -7.86 -6.79
CA GLY A 302 20.01 -7.68 -7.99
C GLY A 302 19.29 -8.94 -8.46
N ARG A 303 19.07 -9.92 -7.57
CA ARG A 303 18.42 -11.19 -7.90
C ARG A 303 16.98 -11.01 -8.42
N TYR A 304 16.36 -9.86 -8.08
CA TYR A 304 14.98 -9.53 -8.44
C TYR A 304 14.96 -8.18 -9.17
N PRO A 305 15.17 -8.11 -10.49
CA PRO A 305 15.44 -6.86 -11.23
C PRO A 305 14.37 -5.78 -11.07
N ARG A 306 13.10 -6.17 -10.89
CA ARG A 306 11.98 -5.23 -10.70
C ARG A 306 11.65 -4.97 -9.23
N LEU A 307 12.35 -5.59 -8.28
CA LEU A 307 12.23 -5.24 -6.86
C LEU A 307 12.88 -3.88 -6.65
N LYS A 308 12.07 -2.91 -6.25
CA LYS A 308 12.47 -1.50 -6.10
C LYS A 308 12.30 -0.98 -4.68
N ALA A 309 11.70 -1.77 -3.80
CA ALA A 309 11.52 -1.39 -2.41
C ALA A 309 11.33 -2.60 -1.49
N VAL A 310 11.77 -2.44 -0.24
CA VAL A 310 11.49 -3.38 0.84
C VAL A 310 11.14 -2.62 2.12
N ALA A 311 10.17 -3.14 2.88
CA ALA A 311 9.74 -2.56 4.15
C ALA A 311 9.76 -3.61 5.25
N TRP A 312 10.51 -3.32 6.32
CA TRP A 312 10.56 -4.20 7.48
C TRP A 312 9.37 -3.98 8.40
N TRP A 313 8.71 -5.07 8.81
CA TRP A 313 7.61 -5.06 9.76
C TRP A 313 8.13 -5.12 11.20
N ASN A 314 8.36 -3.95 11.81
CA ASN A 314 9.03 -3.82 13.12
C ASN A 314 8.04 -3.86 14.30
N LYS A 315 6.95 -4.62 14.20
CA LYS A 315 5.90 -4.62 15.22
C LYS A 315 6.27 -5.49 16.42
N ILE A 316 6.07 -4.95 17.63
CA ILE A 316 6.43 -5.62 18.89
C ILE A 316 5.36 -6.64 19.30
N TYR A 317 4.09 -6.35 19.02
CA TYR A 317 2.98 -7.20 19.43
C TYR A 317 2.15 -7.66 18.23
N ARG A 318 1.63 -8.88 18.33
CA ARG A 318 0.63 -9.42 17.42
C ARG A 318 -0.77 -8.89 17.78
N PRO A 319 -1.78 -9.03 16.90
CA PRO A 319 -3.15 -8.64 17.21
C PRO A 319 -3.74 -9.31 18.45
N ASP A 320 -3.28 -10.51 18.80
CA ASP A 320 -3.64 -11.23 20.01
C ASP A 320 -2.95 -10.75 21.29
N GLY A 321 -2.12 -9.70 21.20
CA GLY A 321 -1.35 -9.13 22.31
C GLY A 321 -0.07 -9.91 22.67
N THR A 322 0.25 -11.00 21.97
CA THR A 322 1.52 -11.73 22.19
C THR A 322 2.69 -11.00 21.55
N ARG A 323 3.90 -11.14 22.14
CA ARG A 323 5.12 -10.54 21.58
C ARG A 323 5.53 -11.23 20.28
N SER A 324 5.83 -10.43 19.24
CA SER A 324 6.17 -10.94 17.92
C SER A 324 7.66 -11.21 17.71
N THR A 325 8.52 -10.52 18.47
CA THR A 325 9.99 -10.49 18.30
C THR A 325 10.46 -10.11 16.89
N LEU A 326 9.67 -9.31 16.17
CA LEU A 326 10.00 -8.81 14.83
C LEU A 326 10.91 -7.58 14.85
N GLU A 327 11.15 -6.98 16.03
CA GLU A 327 12.00 -5.79 16.18
C GLU A 327 13.40 -6.04 15.64
N ILE A 328 13.96 -5.04 14.95
CA ILE A 328 15.32 -5.11 14.38
C ILE A 328 16.42 -5.05 15.42
N ASP A 329 16.11 -4.78 16.67
CA ASP A 329 17.04 -4.56 17.78
C ASP A 329 16.81 -5.51 18.98
N THR A 330 16.26 -6.70 18.73
CA THR A 330 16.09 -7.75 19.75
C THR A 330 17.44 -8.17 20.37
N SER A 331 18.54 -8.02 19.64
CA SER A 331 19.92 -8.15 20.13
C SER A 331 20.85 -7.27 19.30
N GLU A 332 22.03 -6.94 19.84
CA GLU A 332 23.05 -6.16 19.09
C GLU A 332 23.48 -6.87 17.80
N ARG A 333 23.50 -8.20 17.80
CA ARG A 333 23.82 -9.01 16.62
C ARG A 333 22.76 -8.86 15.52
N VAL A 334 21.48 -8.84 15.90
CA VAL A 334 20.36 -8.63 14.99
C VAL A 334 20.37 -7.20 14.45
N ARG A 335 20.53 -6.23 15.35
CA ARG A 335 20.58 -4.81 14.99
C ARG A 335 21.70 -4.52 13.97
N ARG A 336 22.91 -5.03 14.21
CA ARG A 336 24.02 -4.89 13.25
C ARG A 336 23.76 -5.58 11.93
N ALA A 337 23.24 -6.80 11.94
CA ALA A 337 22.89 -7.51 10.71
C ALA A 337 21.88 -6.71 9.87
N TYR A 338 20.94 -6.04 10.53
CA TYR A 338 19.96 -5.18 9.86
C TYR A 338 20.61 -3.90 9.32
N ALA A 339 21.35 -3.16 10.16
CA ALA A 339 22.01 -1.92 9.77
C ALA A 339 22.98 -2.12 8.60
N ASP A 340 23.79 -3.17 8.65
CA ASP A 340 24.73 -3.54 7.56
C ASP A 340 23.94 -3.91 6.29
N GLY A 341 22.84 -4.65 6.42
CA GLY A 341 22.02 -5.09 5.31
C GLY A 341 21.31 -3.95 4.57
N VAL A 342 20.82 -2.95 5.31
CA VAL A 342 20.13 -1.78 4.69
C VAL A 342 21.10 -0.69 4.24
N ALA A 343 22.37 -0.72 4.65
CA ALA A 343 23.35 0.32 4.33
C ALA A 343 23.43 0.66 2.83
N PRO A 344 23.45 -0.30 1.87
CA PRO A 344 23.50 0.00 0.44
C PRO A 344 22.18 0.48 -0.14
N LEU A 345 21.06 0.31 0.56
CA LEU A 345 19.73 0.65 0.03
C LEU A 345 19.52 2.17 -0.08
N ARG A 346 18.54 2.58 -0.88
CA ARG A 346 18.18 3.99 -1.06
C ARG A 346 17.24 4.46 0.03
N SER A 347 17.42 5.70 0.48
CA SER A 347 16.58 6.34 1.50
C SER A 347 15.99 7.69 1.04
N ASP A 348 16.26 8.10 -0.20
CA ASP A 348 15.77 9.36 -0.77
C ASP A 348 14.59 9.09 -1.70
N ALA A 349 13.41 9.57 -1.35
CA ALA A 349 12.21 9.44 -2.18
C ALA A 349 12.35 10.21 -3.49
N VAL A 350 11.97 9.59 -4.60
CA VAL A 350 11.88 10.24 -5.92
C VAL A 350 10.39 10.32 -6.28
N PHE A 351 9.95 11.50 -6.67
CA PHE A 351 8.58 11.73 -7.12
C PHE A 351 8.55 12.02 -8.62
N SER A 352 7.39 11.78 -9.26
CA SER A 352 7.17 12.25 -10.62
C SER A 352 7.34 13.78 -10.64
N ASP A 353 8.24 14.26 -11.47
CA ASP A 353 8.30 15.67 -11.80
C ASP A 353 7.09 16.04 -12.66
N GLU A 354 6.65 17.27 -12.54
CA GLU A 354 5.55 17.89 -13.27
C GLU A 354 5.64 17.77 -14.80
#